data_791d6ab45180863f22c2e81fe4ffc363
#
_entry.id   791d6ab45180863f22c2e81fe4ffc363
#
_cell.length_a   1.000
_cell.length_b   1.000
_cell.length_c   1.000
_cell.angle_alpha   90.00
_cell.angle_beta   90.00
_cell.angle_gamma   90.00
#
_symmetry.space_group_name_H-M   'P 1'
#
loop_
_entity.id
_entity.type
_entity.pdbx_description
1 polymer ?
#
loop_
_entity_poly.entity_id
_entity_poly.type
_entity_poly.pdbx_seq_one_letter_code
_entity_poly.pdbx_strand_id
1 'polypeptide(L)'
;MGNTGRNSAIGWGEESTWGTAVSRANWNPVITMKGKRKLSKVQRPHLVGGSGTMRRSHFTSSDRSEGSFEIELSYRNIGTWLKHLLGVVATTGSGPYTHTLTLAELAAGNPGLTLEMIRGNATNSEVFEGVVVKKGRISIQQGQVGRLGIEWMGQTAAARGSAGSVT
;
A
#
# COMPACT_ATOMS: atom_id res chain seq x y z
N MET A 1 -13.55 -24.42 -2.44
CA MET A 1 -13.00 -24.25 -1.06
C MET A 1 -13.11 -22.80 -0.68
N GLY A 2 -13.81 -22.49 0.42
CA GLY A 2 -13.95 -21.13 0.90
C GLY A 2 -12.62 -20.55 1.35
N ASN A 3 -12.32 -19.34 0.94
CA ASN A 3 -11.16 -18.57 1.42
C ASN A 3 -11.33 -18.31 2.91
N THR A 4 -10.65 -19.10 3.74
CA THR A 4 -10.56 -18.82 5.16
C THR A 4 -9.58 -17.68 5.36
N GLY A 5 -9.99 -16.58 6.02
CA GLY A 5 -9.16 -15.39 6.28
C GLY A 5 -7.88 -15.65 7.10
N ARG A 6 -7.59 -16.91 7.42
CA ARG A 6 -6.42 -17.33 8.22
C ARG A 6 -5.07 -17.08 7.56
N ASN A 7 -5.00 -16.92 6.23
CA ASN A 7 -3.75 -16.72 5.49
C ASN A 7 -3.68 -15.32 4.86
N SER A 8 -4.36 -14.34 5.46
CA SER A 8 -4.29 -12.97 4.98
C SER A 8 -3.05 -12.29 5.53
N ALA A 9 -2.24 -11.75 4.62
CA ALA A 9 -0.99 -11.07 4.96
C ALA A 9 -0.78 -9.85 4.07
N ILE A 10 -0.01 -8.90 4.59
CA ILE A 10 0.50 -7.77 3.82
C ILE A 10 2.01 -7.89 3.71
N GLY A 11 2.52 -7.78 2.48
CA GLY A 11 3.93 -7.69 2.18
C GLY A 11 4.29 -6.30 1.71
N TRP A 12 5.49 -5.83 1.99
CA TRP A 12 5.98 -4.56 1.48
C TRP A 12 7.47 -4.58 1.17
N GLY A 13 7.86 -3.71 0.25
CA GLY A 13 9.24 -3.40 -0.08
C GLY A 13 9.37 -1.91 -0.36
N GLU A 14 10.51 -1.33 -0.01
CA GLU A 14 10.83 0.06 -0.33
C GLU A 14 11.25 0.17 -1.79
N GLU A 15 10.62 1.04 -2.55
CA GLU A 15 10.97 1.29 -3.95
C GLU A 15 12.25 2.12 -4.05
N SER A 16 13.07 1.85 -5.06
CA SER A 16 14.21 2.71 -5.40
C SER A 16 13.82 3.81 -6.39
N THR A 17 12.80 3.54 -7.19
CA THR A 17 12.21 4.48 -8.13
C THR A 17 10.69 4.42 -7.96
N TRP A 18 10.06 5.56 -7.76
CA TRP A 18 8.62 5.64 -7.50
C TRP A 18 7.79 4.99 -8.61
N GLY A 19 6.88 4.13 -8.21
CA GLY A 19 5.99 3.41 -9.13
C GLY A 19 6.67 2.24 -9.87
N THR A 20 7.85 1.83 -9.44
CA THR A 20 8.52 0.62 -9.95
C THR A 20 8.47 -0.46 -8.89
N ALA A 21 7.70 -1.51 -9.16
CA ALA A 21 7.52 -2.62 -8.23
C ALA A 21 8.83 -3.28 -7.83
N VAL A 22 8.98 -3.53 -6.54
CA VAL A 22 10.11 -4.27 -5.97
C VAL A 22 9.62 -5.53 -5.26
N SER A 23 10.55 -6.45 -4.99
CA SER A 23 10.27 -7.65 -4.20
C SER A 23 9.88 -7.26 -2.77
N ARG A 24 8.89 -7.96 -2.22
CA ARG A 24 8.39 -7.74 -0.84
C ARG A 24 9.23 -8.57 0.11
N ALA A 25 10.14 -7.90 0.81
CA ALA A 25 11.06 -8.53 1.76
C ALA A 25 10.43 -8.71 3.16
N ASN A 26 9.39 -7.95 3.46
CA ASN A 26 8.77 -7.94 4.77
C ASN A 26 7.31 -8.37 4.66
N TRP A 27 6.87 -9.22 5.59
CA TRP A 27 5.50 -9.74 5.63
C TRP A 27 4.94 -9.68 7.04
N ASN A 28 3.67 -9.28 7.15
CA ASN A 28 2.94 -9.30 8.40
C ASN A 28 1.54 -9.88 8.23
N PRO A 29 1.07 -10.67 9.20
CA PRO A 29 -0.35 -10.99 9.30
C PRO A 29 -1.15 -9.70 9.50
N VAL A 30 -2.35 -9.65 8.94
CA VAL A 30 -3.23 -8.49 9.05
C VAL A 30 -4.44 -8.79 9.90
N ILE A 31 -4.89 -7.80 10.66
CA ILE A 31 -6.16 -7.83 11.39
C ILE A 31 -7.28 -7.46 10.43
N THR A 32 -7.11 -6.37 9.69
CA THR A 32 -8.02 -5.94 8.62
C THR A 32 -7.22 -5.39 7.45
N MET A 33 -7.75 -5.55 6.23
CA MET A 33 -7.18 -4.90 5.06
C MET A 33 -8.24 -4.57 4.02
N LYS A 34 -8.07 -3.41 3.39
CA LYS A 34 -8.87 -2.94 2.27
C LYS A 34 -7.94 -2.29 1.26
N GLY A 35 -8.08 -2.67 0.01
CA GLY A 35 -7.37 -2.04 -1.11
C GLY A 35 -8.29 -2.04 -2.31
N LYS A 36 -8.31 -0.96 -3.05
CA LYS A 36 -9.08 -0.81 -4.27
C LYS A 36 -8.37 0.08 -5.27
N ARG A 37 -8.56 -0.25 -6.54
CA ARG A 37 -8.22 0.64 -7.64
C ARG A 37 -9.39 1.58 -7.90
N LYS A 38 -9.11 2.85 -8.04
CA LYS A 38 -10.10 3.90 -8.32
C LYS A 38 -9.83 4.48 -9.71
N LEU A 39 -10.70 4.10 -10.64
CA LEU A 39 -10.68 4.59 -12.01
C LEU A 39 -11.73 5.71 -12.15
N SER A 40 -11.30 6.89 -12.56
CA SER A 40 -12.18 7.96 -12.97
C SER A 40 -12.27 8.00 -14.49
N LYS A 41 -13.46 7.85 -15.03
CA LYS A 41 -13.73 7.88 -16.47
C LYS A 41 -14.52 9.12 -16.81
N VAL A 42 -14.09 9.86 -17.81
CA VAL A 42 -14.79 11.02 -18.35
C VAL A 42 -15.38 10.67 -19.71
N GLN A 43 -16.66 10.95 -19.90
CA GLN A 43 -17.30 10.83 -21.20
C GLN A 43 -16.93 12.05 -22.06
N ARG A 44 -16.56 11.81 -23.29
CA ARG A 44 -16.36 12.90 -24.27
C ARG A 44 -17.74 13.33 -24.78
N PRO A 45 -18.12 14.59 -24.65
CA PRO A 45 -19.33 15.11 -25.26
C PRO A 45 -19.06 15.35 -26.76
N HIS A 46 -19.08 14.29 -27.57
CA HIS A 46 -19.07 14.45 -29.02
C HIS A 46 -20.49 14.44 -29.54
N LEU A 47 -20.90 15.54 -30.14
CA LEU A 47 -22.02 15.59 -31.07
C LEU A 47 -21.54 14.99 -32.41
N VAL A 48 -21.70 13.68 -32.58
CA VAL A 48 -21.50 13.05 -33.86
C VAL A 48 -22.82 13.11 -34.62
N GLY A 49 -22.91 14.01 -35.59
CA GLY A 49 -24.00 14.00 -36.56
C GLY A 49 -23.87 12.78 -37.44
N GLY A 50 -24.84 11.88 -37.42
CA GLY A 50 -24.87 10.68 -38.26
C GLY A 50 -25.67 9.56 -37.57
N SER A 51 -26.55 8.92 -38.32
CA SER A 51 -27.55 7.99 -37.86
C SER A 51 -27.05 6.90 -36.87
N GLY A 52 -27.64 6.89 -35.72
CA GLY A 52 -28.15 5.68 -35.09
C GLY A 52 -27.37 5.05 -33.96
N THR A 53 -26.05 5.17 -33.76
CA THR A 53 -25.43 4.51 -32.60
C THR A 53 -24.33 5.38 -32.00
N MET A 54 -24.70 6.15 -30.97
CA MET A 54 -23.72 6.92 -30.20
C MET A 54 -22.83 5.97 -29.39
N ARG A 55 -21.68 5.61 -29.90
CA ARG A 55 -20.59 5.05 -29.08
C ARG A 55 -20.00 6.18 -28.26
N ARG A 56 -20.43 6.27 -27.02
CA ARG A 56 -19.82 7.20 -26.06
C ARG A 56 -18.40 6.75 -25.77
N SER A 57 -17.41 7.43 -26.32
CA SER A 57 -16.02 7.17 -26.00
C SER A 57 -15.71 7.70 -24.61
N HIS A 58 -15.10 6.87 -23.80
CA HIS A 58 -14.63 7.23 -22.46
C HIS A 58 -13.10 7.32 -22.50
N PHE A 59 -12.54 8.26 -21.75
CA PHE A 59 -11.12 8.21 -21.43
C PHE A 59 -10.93 8.15 -19.90
N THR A 60 -9.87 7.49 -19.49
CA THR A 60 -9.52 7.43 -18.07
C THR A 60 -8.82 8.73 -17.70
N SER A 61 -9.44 9.52 -16.82
CA SER A 61 -8.89 10.79 -16.36
C SER A 61 -7.94 10.61 -15.17
N SER A 62 -8.19 9.63 -14.33
CA SER A 62 -7.26 9.26 -13.26
C SER A 62 -7.37 7.77 -12.95
N ASP A 63 -6.21 7.18 -12.66
CA ASP A 63 -6.06 5.81 -12.21
C ASP A 63 -5.17 5.84 -10.96
N ARG A 64 -5.74 5.51 -9.84
CA ARG A 64 -5.03 5.48 -8.57
C ARG A 64 -5.53 4.33 -7.71
N SER A 65 -4.68 3.90 -6.81
CA SER A 65 -5.06 2.96 -5.76
C SER A 65 -5.17 3.65 -4.41
N GLU A 66 -6.03 3.15 -3.56
CA GLU A 66 -6.19 3.62 -2.19
C GLU A 66 -6.60 2.46 -1.30
N GLY A 67 -6.22 2.54 -0.03
CA GLY A 67 -6.62 1.52 0.91
C GLY A 67 -6.20 1.80 2.34
N SER A 68 -6.47 0.82 3.17
CA SER A 68 -6.06 0.81 4.56
C SER A 68 -5.82 -0.62 5.02
N PHE A 69 -4.98 -0.77 6.01
CA PHE A 69 -4.80 -2.03 6.71
C PHE A 69 -4.49 -1.79 8.18
N GLU A 70 -4.74 -2.79 8.97
CA GLU A 70 -4.43 -2.80 10.40
C GLU A 70 -3.63 -4.05 10.71
N ILE A 71 -2.49 -3.86 11.36
CA ILE A 71 -1.57 -4.91 11.79
C ILE A 71 -1.33 -4.81 13.29
N GLU A 72 -0.82 -5.88 13.86
CA GLU A 72 -0.31 -5.87 15.22
C GLU A 72 0.92 -4.97 15.32
N LEU A 73 0.97 -4.14 16.36
CA LEU A 73 2.09 -3.25 16.61
C LEU A 73 3.31 -4.07 17.05
N SER A 74 4.33 -4.13 16.18
CA SER A 74 5.58 -4.81 16.45
C SER A 74 6.76 -3.86 16.31
N TYR A 75 7.75 -3.98 17.20
CA TYR A 75 8.98 -3.20 17.13
C TYR A 75 9.77 -3.42 15.82
N ARG A 76 9.63 -4.59 15.18
CA ARG A 76 10.31 -4.91 13.92
C ARG A 76 9.82 -4.09 12.72
N ASN A 77 8.55 -3.69 12.75
CA ASN A 77 7.88 -3.14 11.57
C ASN A 77 7.53 -1.66 11.70
N ILE A 78 7.39 -1.17 12.94
CA ILE A 78 6.97 0.19 13.20
C ILE A 78 7.93 1.23 12.59
N GLY A 79 9.22 0.94 12.57
CA GLY A 79 10.25 1.85 12.05
C GLY A 79 10.04 2.22 10.59
N THR A 80 9.72 1.23 9.73
CA THR A 80 9.45 1.46 8.30
C THR A 80 8.22 2.35 8.12
N TRP A 81 7.13 2.05 8.82
CA TRP A 81 5.90 2.82 8.69
C TRP A 81 6.04 4.25 9.20
N LEU A 82 6.79 4.45 10.31
CA LEU A 82 7.09 5.78 10.83
C LEU A 82 8.01 6.56 9.89
N LYS A 83 9.00 5.91 9.28
CA LYS A 83 9.86 6.52 8.25
C LYS A 83 9.02 7.07 7.09
N HIS A 84 8.12 6.24 6.54
CA HIS A 84 7.26 6.64 5.42
C HIS A 84 6.15 7.64 5.80
N LEU A 85 5.82 7.75 7.09
CA LEU A 85 4.86 8.74 7.60
C LEU A 85 5.52 10.08 7.92
N LEU A 86 6.73 10.05 8.51
CA LEU A 86 7.44 11.24 9.03
C LEU A 86 8.49 11.78 8.05
N GLY A 87 9.03 10.93 7.18
CA GLY A 87 9.93 11.34 6.09
C GLY A 87 11.38 10.91 6.27
N VAL A 88 12.01 11.17 7.41
CA VAL A 88 13.44 10.90 7.61
C VAL A 88 13.70 10.09 8.87
N VAL A 89 14.60 9.11 8.76
CA VAL A 89 15.16 8.35 9.87
C VAL A 89 16.67 8.47 9.85
N ALA A 90 17.25 8.97 10.94
CA ALA A 90 18.67 8.91 11.19
C ALA A 90 18.96 7.82 12.23
N THR A 91 19.89 6.94 11.92
CA THR A 91 20.32 5.87 12.83
C THR A 91 21.75 6.12 13.28
N THR A 92 21.99 6.16 14.57
CA THR A 92 23.30 6.39 15.19
C THR A 92 23.62 5.29 16.20
N GLY A 93 24.91 5.09 16.47
CA GLY A 93 25.40 4.07 17.42
C GLY A 93 25.89 2.79 16.74
N SER A 94 26.65 2.01 17.48
CA SER A 94 27.16 0.70 17.04
C SER A 94 26.58 -0.49 17.82
N GLY A 95 25.55 -0.21 18.62
CA GLY A 95 24.76 -1.11 19.46
C GLY A 95 24.80 -0.70 20.95
N PRO A 96 23.68 -0.33 21.56
CA PRO A 96 22.34 -0.22 20.97
C PRO A 96 22.21 0.94 19.97
N TYR A 97 21.37 0.74 18.95
CA TYR A 97 21.12 1.77 17.94
C TYR A 97 20.05 2.77 18.42
N THR A 98 20.28 4.04 18.13
CA THR A 98 19.30 5.11 18.34
C THR A 98 18.73 5.53 16.99
N HIS A 99 17.41 5.44 16.84
CA HIS A 99 16.68 5.87 15.66
C HIS A 99 15.98 7.19 15.94
N THR A 100 16.41 8.24 15.24
CA THR A 100 15.76 9.56 15.32
C THR A 100 14.88 9.74 14.10
N LEU A 101 13.58 9.89 14.33
CA LEU A 101 12.59 10.16 13.29
C LEU A 101 12.27 11.65 13.28
N THR A 102 12.41 12.28 12.12
CA THR A 102 12.15 13.70 11.96
C THR A 102 11.07 13.92 10.91
N LEU A 103 10.15 14.84 11.20
CA LEU A 103 9.18 15.26 10.21
C LEU A 103 9.89 16.07 9.13
N ALA A 104 9.86 15.57 7.91
CA ALA A 104 10.44 16.23 6.75
C ALA A 104 9.56 15.95 5.53
N GLU A 105 9.69 16.79 4.51
CA GLU A 105 9.14 16.45 3.20
C GLU A 105 9.73 15.13 2.73
N LEU A 106 8.92 14.33 2.02
CA LEU A 106 9.38 13.08 1.42
C LEU A 106 10.55 13.40 0.50
N ALA A 107 11.76 13.20 1.00
CA ALA A 107 12.98 13.45 0.26
C ALA A 107 13.03 12.56 -0.99
N ALA A 108 13.76 12.98 -2.00
CA ALA A 108 13.98 12.22 -3.24
C ALA A 108 14.52 10.79 -3.02
N GLY A 109 15.02 10.48 -1.82
CA GLY A 109 15.49 9.16 -1.39
C GLY A 109 14.45 8.25 -0.73
N ASN A 110 13.17 8.65 -0.68
CA ASN A 110 12.09 7.81 -0.16
C ASN A 110 10.95 7.73 -1.18
N PRO A 111 11.14 7.03 -2.29
CA PRO A 111 10.25 7.10 -3.45
C PRO A 111 8.91 6.41 -3.27
N GLY A 112 8.69 5.67 -2.21
CA GLY A 112 7.44 4.97 -1.96
C GLY A 112 7.61 3.51 -1.59
N LEU A 113 6.49 2.82 -1.55
CA LEU A 113 6.42 1.40 -1.20
C LEU A 113 5.69 0.62 -2.28
N THR A 114 6.14 -0.60 -2.52
CA THR A 114 5.33 -1.62 -3.16
C THR A 114 4.62 -2.42 -2.07
N LEU A 115 3.29 -2.45 -2.10
CA LEU A 115 2.47 -3.26 -1.19
C LEU A 115 1.88 -4.46 -1.93
N GLU A 116 1.90 -5.61 -1.29
CA GLU A 116 1.16 -6.80 -1.75
C GLU A 116 0.18 -7.25 -0.68
N MET A 117 -1.07 -7.39 -1.07
CA MET A 117 -2.14 -7.87 -0.21
C MET A 117 -2.54 -9.28 -0.61
N ILE A 118 -2.34 -10.25 0.27
CA ILE A 118 -2.78 -11.63 0.10
C ILE A 118 -4.07 -11.83 0.87
N ARG A 119 -5.13 -12.29 0.17
CA ARG A 119 -6.43 -12.56 0.77
C ARG A 119 -6.74 -14.05 0.77
N GLY A 120 -6.37 -14.71 1.84
CA GLY A 120 -6.73 -16.11 2.11
C GLY A 120 -6.00 -17.17 1.28
N ASN A 121 -5.43 -16.82 0.13
CA ASN A 121 -4.62 -17.72 -0.71
C ASN A 121 -3.58 -16.91 -1.48
N ALA A 122 -2.39 -17.48 -1.67
CA ALA A 122 -1.29 -16.88 -2.41
C ALA A 122 -1.65 -16.52 -3.87
N THR A 123 -2.56 -17.25 -4.50
CA THR A 123 -3.06 -16.93 -5.84
C THR A 123 -4.00 -15.72 -5.89
N ASN A 124 -4.43 -15.20 -4.74
CA ASN A 124 -5.35 -14.07 -4.61
C ASN A 124 -4.64 -12.84 -4.05
N SER A 125 -3.49 -12.52 -4.63
CA SER A 125 -2.71 -11.34 -4.26
C SER A 125 -3.01 -10.16 -5.18
N GLU A 126 -2.97 -8.96 -4.60
CA GLU A 126 -3.04 -7.70 -5.31
C GLU A 126 -1.80 -6.88 -4.98
N VAL A 127 -1.08 -6.42 -6.00
CA VAL A 127 0.13 -5.60 -5.84
C VAL A 127 -0.21 -4.16 -6.17
N PHE A 128 0.22 -3.25 -5.29
CA PHE A 128 0.05 -1.81 -5.42
C PHE A 128 1.43 -1.16 -5.43
N GLU A 129 1.67 -0.30 -6.42
CA GLU A 129 2.94 0.35 -6.68
C GLU A 129 2.86 1.85 -6.38
N GLY A 130 4.00 2.47 -6.10
CA GLY A 130 4.07 3.90 -5.79
C GLY A 130 3.24 4.27 -4.57
N VAL A 131 3.22 3.41 -3.56
CA VAL A 131 2.39 3.60 -2.37
C VAL A 131 3.04 4.59 -1.42
N VAL A 132 2.26 5.58 -1.02
CA VAL A 132 2.62 6.59 -0.02
C VAL A 132 1.68 6.45 1.17
N VAL A 133 2.24 6.51 2.37
CA VAL A 133 1.48 6.51 3.62
C VAL A 133 0.81 7.87 3.78
N LYS A 134 -0.50 7.86 3.90
CA LYS A 134 -1.32 9.06 4.07
C LYS A 134 -1.57 9.38 5.54
N LYS A 135 -1.79 8.34 6.33
CA LYS A 135 -2.12 8.47 7.76
C LYS A 135 -1.72 7.20 8.51
N GLY A 136 -1.15 7.39 9.67
CA GLY A 136 -0.87 6.34 10.63
C GLY A 136 -1.68 6.54 11.91
N ARG A 137 -2.17 5.45 12.50
CA ARG A 137 -2.87 5.43 13.77
C ARG A 137 -2.33 4.32 14.63
N ILE A 138 -1.87 4.66 15.83
CA ILE A 138 -1.50 3.69 16.86
C ILE A 138 -2.62 3.64 17.90
N SER A 139 -3.10 2.45 18.19
CA SER A 139 -4.14 2.21 19.19
C SER A 139 -3.62 1.21 20.22
N ILE A 140 -3.58 1.61 21.47
CA ILE A 140 -3.16 0.79 22.60
C ILE A 140 -4.27 0.83 23.64
N GLN A 141 -4.78 -0.33 24.01
CA GLN A 141 -5.79 -0.47 25.04
C GLN A 141 -5.30 -1.45 26.10
N GLN A 142 -5.65 -1.20 27.35
CA GLN A 142 -5.29 -2.09 28.45
C GLN A 142 -5.86 -3.49 28.23
N GLY A 143 -5.02 -4.51 28.36
CA GLY A 143 -5.41 -5.90 28.15
C GLY A 143 -5.56 -6.35 26.71
N GLN A 144 -5.21 -5.49 25.75
CA GLN A 144 -5.22 -5.82 24.29
C GLN A 144 -3.86 -5.60 23.65
N VAL A 145 -3.65 -6.28 22.53
CA VAL A 145 -2.46 -6.08 21.72
C VAL A 145 -2.53 -4.72 21.03
N GLY A 146 -1.42 -3.98 21.07
CA GLY A 146 -1.30 -2.71 20.35
C GLY A 146 -1.51 -2.91 18.85
N ARG A 147 -2.17 -1.96 18.21
CA ARG A 147 -2.51 -2.00 16.78
C ARG A 147 -1.94 -0.81 16.05
N LEU A 148 -1.46 -1.06 14.84
CA LEU A 148 -1.03 -0.03 13.90
C LEU A 148 -1.95 -0.06 12.69
N GLY A 149 -2.72 1.00 12.52
CA GLY A 149 -3.56 1.24 11.35
C GLY A 149 -2.88 2.19 10.38
N ILE A 150 -2.80 1.82 9.11
CA ILE A 150 -2.20 2.61 8.03
C ILE A 150 -3.24 2.85 6.95
N GLU A 151 -3.43 4.12 6.59
CA GLU A 151 -4.13 4.53 5.39
C GLU A 151 -3.11 4.94 4.33
N TRP A 152 -3.30 4.51 3.11
CA TRP A 152 -2.34 4.72 2.03
C TRP A 152 -3.02 5.08 0.71
N MET A 153 -2.25 5.64 -0.19
CA MET A 153 -2.59 5.88 -1.59
C MET A 153 -1.43 5.44 -2.46
N GLY A 154 -1.73 4.95 -3.67
CA GLY A 154 -0.73 4.50 -4.63
C GLY A 154 -1.04 4.96 -6.03
N GLN A 155 -0.08 4.83 -6.93
CA GLN A 155 -0.18 5.27 -8.31
C GLN A 155 -1.17 4.41 -9.07
N THR A 156 -0.96 3.12 -9.09
CA THR A 156 -1.83 2.16 -9.77
C THR A 156 -1.80 0.81 -9.06
N ALA A 157 -2.71 -0.07 -9.41
CA ALA A 157 -2.68 -1.46 -8.98
C ALA A 157 -2.26 -2.32 -10.16
N ALA A 158 -1.21 -3.11 -10.00
CA ALA A 158 -0.88 -4.15 -10.96
C ALA A 158 -1.98 -5.21 -10.99
N ALA A 159 -2.14 -5.84 -12.14
CA ALA A 159 -3.06 -6.96 -12.28
C ALA A 159 -2.71 -8.06 -11.27
N ARG A 160 -3.72 -8.81 -10.83
CA ARG A 160 -3.54 -9.97 -9.95
C ARG A 160 -2.45 -10.88 -10.48
N GLY A 161 -1.39 -11.01 -9.73
CA GLY A 161 -0.26 -11.87 -10.04
C GLY A 161 -0.09 -12.98 -9.02
N SER A 162 0.76 -13.93 -9.33
CA SER A 162 1.18 -14.94 -8.37
C SER A 162 1.89 -14.25 -7.20
N ALA A 163 1.50 -14.56 -5.96
CA ALA A 163 2.09 -14.00 -4.78
C ALA A 163 3.59 -14.26 -4.73
N GLY A 164 4.35 -13.29 -4.25
CA GLY A 164 5.71 -13.54 -3.81
C GLY A 164 5.73 -14.59 -2.69
N SER A 165 6.78 -15.40 -2.63
CA SER A 165 6.92 -16.44 -1.61
C SER A 165 6.88 -15.83 -0.21
N VAL A 166 5.91 -16.26 0.57
CA VAL A 166 5.88 -16.00 2.02
C VAL A 166 6.81 -17.01 2.66
N THR A 167 8.00 -16.61 3.04
CA THR A 167 8.94 -17.38 3.86
C THR A 167 8.82 -17.03 5.31
#